data_fbf54248bec22f55d51fbdd93a187790
#
_entry.id   fbf54248bec22f55d51fbdd93a187790
#
_cell.length_a   1.000
_cell.length_b   1.000
_cell.length_c   1.000
_cell.angle_alpha   90.00
_cell.angle_beta   90.00
_cell.angle_gamma   90.00
#
_symmetry.space_group_name_H-M   'P 1'
#
loop_
_entity.id
_entity.type
_entity.pdbx_description
1 polymer ?
#
loop_
_entity_poly.entity_id
_entity_poly.type
_entity_poly.pdbx_seq_one_letter_code
_entity_poly.pdbx_strand_id
1 'polypeptide(L)'
;YHLRFKNVRDFQAGMYTFQMHSSVLDVRDNLEAGPIEVVEDRFYVTVPEGLTLIEMQESLLMQLPSFDATELSLAIAQSQNPESLGTQWQRNFKEGVFFPETYDVDEALMSDEKSLLDRMVFQFDLVAAETGLNNPPVELGITPYEVLIIASLIEEETALSEERNKIARVIYNRLEKNMPLGIDATIIYALGGDRELTLSDLDVDSPSNTREVVGFPPTPISAPGQASIEAALNPAVGDWLFYVRTDNFGTGSHTFTVTEADFNEAVQVCIERDLGCG
;
A
#
# COMPACT_ATOMS: atom_id res chain seq x y z
N TYR A 1 -23.39 -44.91 -21.88
CA TYR A 1 -23.31 -46.03 -20.91
C TYR A 1 -23.31 -45.41 -19.51
N HIS A 2 -24.36 -45.76 -18.69
CA HIS A 2 -24.38 -45.40 -17.29
C HIS A 2 -23.70 -46.51 -16.50
N LEU A 3 -22.46 -46.26 -16.01
CA LEU A 3 -21.79 -47.18 -15.11
C LEU A 3 -22.37 -47.02 -13.70
N ARG A 4 -23.07 -48.02 -13.19
CA ARG A 4 -23.55 -48.12 -11.81
C ARG A 4 -22.56 -48.94 -11.01
N PHE A 5 -21.73 -48.29 -10.20
CA PHE A 5 -20.89 -48.97 -9.23
C PHE A 5 -21.72 -49.27 -7.96
N LYS A 6 -21.76 -50.53 -7.53
CA LYS A 6 -22.35 -50.92 -6.24
C LYS A 6 -21.21 -50.90 -5.20
N ASN A 7 -21.41 -50.17 -4.10
CA ASN A 7 -20.49 -50.06 -2.97
C ASN A 7 -19.18 -49.26 -3.27
N VAL A 8 -19.28 -48.14 -3.93
CA VAL A 8 -18.14 -47.23 -4.09
C VAL A 8 -18.24 -46.15 -3.01
N ARG A 9 -17.10 -45.86 -2.37
CA ARG A 9 -16.96 -44.70 -1.48
C ARG A 9 -17.15 -43.43 -2.30
N ASP A 10 -17.59 -42.35 -1.67
CA ASP A 10 -17.72 -41.05 -2.34
C ASP A 10 -16.37 -40.66 -2.93
N PHE A 11 -16.33 -40.34 -4.22
CA PHE A 11 -15.13 -39.87 -4.88
C PHE A 11 -14.83 -38.45 -4.43
N GLN A 12 -13.55 -38.18 -4.15
CA GLN A 12 -13.09 -36.84 -3.84
C GLN A 12 -12.98 -36.02 -5.12
N ALA A 13 -13.31 -34.72 -5.04
CA ALA A 13 -13.03 -33.79 -6.14
C ALA A 13 -11.51 -33.55 -6.23
N GLY A 14 -10.96 -33.51 -7.45
CA GLY A 14 -9.54 -33.27 -7.66
C GLY A 14 -9.06 -33.75 -9.02
N MET A 15 -7.76 -33.65 -9.27
CA MET A 15 -7.10 -34.08 -10.50
C MET A 15 -6.72 -35.57 -10.41
N TYR A 16 -6.96 -36.31 -11.50
CA TYR A 16 -6.67 -37.73 -11.60
C TYR A 16 -5.96 -38.00 -12.93
N THR A 17 -4.93 -38.85 -12.92
CA THR A 17 -4.25 -39.30 -14.15
C THR A 17 -4.75 -40.68 -14.55
N PHE A 18 -5.20 -40.82 -15.80
CA PHE A 18 -5.60 -42.08 -16.38
C PHE A 18 -4.73 -42.41 -17.61
N GLN A 19 -4.32 -43.67 -17.73
CA GLN A 19 -3.67 -44.12 -18.96
C GLN A 19 -4.71 -44.29 -20.07
N MET A 20 -4.31 -43.98 -21.30
CA MET A 20 -5.18 -44.22 -22.46
C MET A 20 -5.52 -45.70 -22.53
N HIS A 21 -6.80 -46.04 -22.70
CA HIS A 21 -7.32 -47.41 -22.68
C HIS A 21 -7.36 -48.11 -21.30
N SER A 22 -7.29 -47.38 -20.19
CA SER A 22 -7.51 -47.97 -18.86
C SER A 22 -8.80 -48.74 -18.77
N SER A 23 -8.80 -49.90 -18.11
CA SER A 23 -10.02 -50.65 -17.85
C SER A 23 -10.93 -49.93 -16.86
N VAL A 24 -12.21 -50.28 -16.82
CA VAL A 24 -13.17 -49.71 -15.85
C VAL A 24 -12.73 -49.96 -14.40
N LEU A 25 -12.05 -51.07 -14.15
CA LEU A 25 -11.53 -51.40 -12.83
C LEU A 25 -10.36 -50.52 -12.47
N ASP A 26 -9.43 -50.25 -13.40
CA ASP A 26 -8.29 -49.33 -13.17
C ASP A 26 -8.79 -47.92 -12.90
N VAL A 27 -9.82 -47.42 -13.63
CA VAL A 27 -10.44 -46.11 -13.40
C VAL A 27 -11.07 -46.06 -12.00
N ARG A 28 -11.78 -47.12 -11.58
CA ARG A 28 -12.35 -47.19 -10.23
C ARG A 28 -11.24 -47.14 -9.17
N ASP A 29 -10.22 -47.96 -9.33
CA ASP A 29 -9.16 -48.10 -8.34
C ASP A 29 -8.38 -46.78 -8.19
N ASN A 30 -8.14 -46.05 -9.30
CA ASN A 30 -7.55 -44.71 -9.28
C ASN A 30 -8.46 -43.68 -8.57
N LEU A 31 -9.76 -43.72 -8.82
CA LEU A 31 -10.71 -42.85 -8.15
C LEU A 31 -10.84 -43.15 -6.65
N GLU A 32 -10.75 -44.43 -6.26
CA GLU A 32 -10.76 -44.84 -4.85
C GLU A 32 -9.44 -44.52 -4.13
N ALA A 33 -8.33 -44.44 -4.85
CA ALA A 33 -7.03 -44.03 -4.32
C ALA A 33 -7.00 -42.52 -3.96
N GLY A 34 -7.92 -41.76 -4.53
CA GLY A 34 -7.99 -40.31 -4.34
C GLY A 34 -7.26 -39.51 -5.44
N PRO A 35 -7.47 -38.19 -5.46
CA PRO A 35 -6.82 -37.32 -6.42
C PRO A 35 -5.30 -37.28 -6.19
N ILE A 36 -4.59 -36.99 -7.27
CA ILE A 36 -3.16 -36.71 -7.18
C ILE A 36 -2.99 -35.42 -6.36
N GLU A 37 -2.16 -35.45 -5.36
CA GLU A 37 -1.72 -34.25 -4.67
C GLU A 37 -0.83 -33.46 -5.63
N VAL A 38 -1.40 -32.48 -6.31
CA VAL A 38 -0.62 -31.54 -7.13
C VAL A 38 0.01 -30.58 -6.12
N VAL A 39 1.26 -30.82 -5.77
CA VAL A 39 2.07 -29.80 -5.10
C VAL A 39 2.39 -28.77 -6.16
N GLU A 40 1.55 -27.75 -6.29
CA GLU A 40 1.91 -26.57 -7.04
C GLU A 40 3.03 -25.89 -6.24
N ASP A 41 4.20 -25.76 -6.84
CA ASP A 41 5.24 -24.88 -6.30
C ASP A 41 4.68 -23.44 -6.37
N ARG A 42 4.12 -22.99 -5.25
CA ARG A 42 3.59 -21.62 -5.13
C ARG A 42 4.73 -20.70 -4.78
N PHE A 43 4.88 -19.67 -5.59
CA PHE A 43 5.82 -18.60 -5.33
C PHE A 43 5.06 -17.40 -4.78
N TYR A 44 5.66 -16.71 -3.83
CA TYR A 44 5.07 -15.53 -3.22
C TYR A 44 5.98 -14.34 -3.48
N VAL A 45 5.38 -13.25 -3.96
CA VAL A 45 6.03 -11.95 -4.13
C VAL A 45 5.42 -10.99 -3.14
N THR A 46 6.24 -10.47 -2.24
CA THR A 46 5.78 -9.52 -1.22
C THR A 46 6.19 -8.10 -1.62
N VAL A 47 5.22 -7.23 -1.71
CA VAL A 47 5.39 -5.79 -1.87
C VAL A 47 5.03 -5.14 -0.54
N PRO A 48 6.01 -4.66 0.24
CA PRO A 48 5.76 -3.97 1.50
C PRO A 48 4.97 -2.68 1.32
N GLU A 49 4.25 -2.29 2.37
CA GLU A 49 3.68 -0.95 2.51
C GLU A 49 4.80 0.10 2.57
N GLY A 50 4.52 1.34 2.20
CA GLY A 50 5.45 2.46 2.26
C GLY A 50 6.44 2.55 1.10
N LEU A 51 6.49 1.61 0.16
CA LEU A 51 7.38 1.72 -0.98
C LEU A 51 6.91 2.79 -1.96
N THR A 52 7.85 3.59 -2.45
CA THR A 52 7.66 4.41 -3.65
C THR A 52 7.54 3.51 -4.89
N LEU A 53 7.03 4.06 -5.99
CA LEU A 53 6.95 3.33 -7.26
C LEU A 53 8.32 2.82 -7.73
N ILE A 54 9.39 3.58 -7.50
CA ILE A 54 10.76 3.19 -7.88
C ILE A 54 11.23 2.01 -7.03
N GLU A 55 11.08 2.10 -5.72
CA GLU A 55 11.46 1.02 -4.79
C GLU A 55 10.64 -0.24 -5.02
N MET A 56 9.35 -0.10 -5.34
CA MET A 56 8.50 -1.24 -5.75
C MET A 56 9.06 -1.92 -7.00
N GLN A 57 9.44 -1.15 -8.02
CA GLN A 57 10.06 -1.72 -9.24
C GLN A 57 11.34 -2.48 -8.91
N GLU A 58 12.23 -1.89 -8.10
CA GLU A 58 13.48 -2.53 -7.68
C GLU A 58 13.20 -3.82 -6.89
N SER A 59 12.23 -3.79 -5.98
CA SER A 59 11.80 -4.95 -5.20
C SER A 59 11.26 -6.08 -6.08
N LEU A 60 10.41 -5.75 -7.08
CA LEU A 60 9.88 -6.73 -8.03
C LEU A 60 10.98 -7.38 -8.87
N LEU A 61 11.91 -6.59 -9.41
CA LEU A 61 13.04 -7.08 -10.20
C LEU A 61 13.99 -7.98 -9.38
N MET A 62 14.14 -7.68 -8.09
CA MET A 62 14.94 -8.51 -7.18
C MET A 62 14.27 -9.86 -6.89
N GLN A 63 12.95 -9.88 -6.67
CA GLN A 63 12.19 -11.08 -6.32
C GLN A 63 11.84 -11.94 -7.56
N LEU A 64 11.72 -11.31 -8.74
CA LEU A 64 11.36 -11.94 -10.02
C LEU A 64 12.48 -11.72 -11.05
N PRO A 65 13.55 -12.51 -11.02
CA PRO A 65 14.70 -12.34 -11.94
C PRO A 65 14.37 -12.57 -13.42
N SER A 66 13.19 -13.10 -13.74
CA SER A 66 12.67 -13.22 -15.11
C SER A 66 12.05 -11.95 -15.66
N PHE A 67 11.77 -10.95 -14.81
CA PHE A 67 11.25 -9.64 -15.24
C PHE A 67 12.36 -8.81 -15.89
N ASP A 68 12.00 -8.09 -16.96
CA ASP A 68 12.86 -7.11 -17.58
C ASP A 68 12.50 -5.69 -17.10
N ALA A 69 13.52 -4.90 -16.74
CA ALA A 69 13.30 -3.55 -16.20
C ALA A 69 12.62 -2.61 -17.20
N THR A 70 12.89 -2.78 -18.49
CA THR A 70 12.26 -1.96 -19.55
C THR A 70 10.81 -2.35 -19.75
N GLU A 71 10.53 -3.66 -19.80
CA GLU A 71 9.16 -4.18 -19.95
C GLU A 71 8.32 -3.84 -18.72
N LEU A 72 8.87 -3.97 -17.51
CA LEU A 72 8.19 -3.57 -16.28
C LEU A 72 7.84 -2.07 -16.27
N SER A 73 8.80 -1.20 -16.65
CA SER A 73 8.54 0.24 -16.74
C SER A 73 7.47 0.56 -17.80
N LEU A 74 7.47 -0.16 -18.92
CA LEU A 74 6.47 -0.02 -19.98
C LEU A 74 5.10 -0.51 -19.51
N ALA A 75 5.04 -1.64 -18.82
CA ALA A 75 3.82 -2.19 -18.25
C ALA A 75 3.21 -1.24 -17.22
N ILE A 76 4.02 -0.61 -16.34
CA ILE A 76 3.58 0.42 -15.40
C ILE A 76 2.96 1.61 -16.15
N ALA A 77 3.65 2.12 -17.16
CA ALA A 77 3.14 3.26 -17.95
C ALA A 77 1.82 2.95 -18.67
N GLN A 78 1.62 1.70 -19.07
CA GLN A 78 0.42 1.22 -19.78
C GLN A 78 -0.67 0.65 -18.85
N SER A 79 -0.39 0.44 -17.58
CA SER A 79 -1.37 -0.07 -16.61
C SER A 79 -2.59 0.85 -16.53
N GLN A 80 -3.75 0.26 -16.29
CA GLN A 80 -4.96 1.04 -16.02
C GLN A 80 -4.89 1.65 -14.62
N ASN A 81 -5.58 2.77 -14.43
CA ASN A 81 -5.74 3.32 -13.09
C ASN A 81 -6.88 2.58 -12.38
N PRO A 82 -6.83 2.49 -11.03
CA PRO A 82 -7.94 1.96 -10.26
C PRO A 82 -9.26 2.66 -10.57
N GLU A 83 -10.32 1.89 -10.78
CA GLU A 83 -11.66 2.43 -11.05
C GLU A 83 -12.20 3.21 -9.84
N SER A 84 -11.82 2.78 -8.65
CA SER A 84 -12.20 3.37 -7.35
C SER A 84 -11.77 4.82 -7.18
N LEU A 85 -10.72 5.27 -7.87
CA LEU A 85 -10.25 6.66 -7.81
C LEU A 85 -11.07 7.63 -8.69
N GLY A 86 -11.99 7.09 -9.51
CA GLY A 86 -12.90 7.85 -10.35
C GLY A 86 -12.24 8.51 -11.57
N THR A 87 -13.08 9.12 -12.41
CA THR A 87 -12.63 9.75 -13.67
C THR A 87 -11.97 11.12 -13.49
N GLN A 88 -12.03 11.70 -12.31
CA GLN A 88 -11.40 13.01 -12.02
C GLN A 88 -9.89 12.93 -11.95
N TRP A 89 -9.35 11.72 -11.80
CA TRP A 89 -7.92 11.50 -11.89
C TRP A 89 -7.49 11.37 -13.36
N GLN A 90 -7.13 12.49 -13.95
CA GLN A 90 -6.67 12.55 -15.35
C GLN A 90 -5.12 12.59 -15.49
N ARG A 91 -4.39 12.43 -14.40
CA ARG A 91 -2.92 12.46 -14.45
C ARG A 91 -2.36 11.04 -14.52
N ASN A 92 -1.37 10.83 -15.41
CA ASN A 92 -0.67 9.55 -15.59
C ASN A 92 0.30 9.20 -14.44
N PHE A 93 0.00 9.63 -13.23
CA PHE A 93 0.78 9.25 -12.07
C PHE A 93 0.38 7.86 -11.59
N LYS A 94 1.37 7.01 -11.35
CA LYS A 94 1.18 5.63 -10.92
C LYS A 94 1.59 5.41 -9.45
N GLU A 95 2.03 6.48 -8.78
CA GLU A 95 2.41 6.41 -7.37
C GLU A 95 1.23 6.01 -6.49
N GLY A 96 1.44 5.04 -5.60
CA GLY A 96 0.47 4.60 -4.62
C GLY A 96 -0.68 3.72 -5.13
N VAL A 97 -0.76 3.39 -6.45
CA VAL A 97 -1.89 2.64 -7.01
C VAL A 97 -1.68 1.14 -7.11
N PHE A 98 -0.46 0.67 -6.99
CA PHE A 98 -0.15 -0.75 -6.93
C PHE A 98 -0.19 -1.19 -5.47
N PHE A 99 -1.25 -1.91 -5.09
CA PHE A 99 -1.49 -2.20 -3.68
C PHE A 99 -0.38 -3.07 -3.07
N PRO A 100 0.15 -2.69 -1.89
CA PRO A 100 1.14 -3.49 -1.17
C PRO A 100 0.49 -4.73 -0.55
N GLU A 101 0.98 -5.92 -0.91
CA GLU A 101 0.43 -7.20 -0.47
C GLU A 101 1.44 -8.33 -0.76
N THR A 102 1.16 -9.52 -0.26
CA THR A 102 1.85 -10.75 -0.68
C THR A 102 1.04 -11.45 -1.76
N TYR A 103 1.56 -11.47 -2.97
CA TYR A 103 0.92 -12.06 -4.14
C TYR A 103 1.35 -13.48 -4.37
N ASP A 104 0.39 -14.38 -4.52
CA ASP A 104 0.61 -15.75 -4.98
C ASP A 104 0.86 -15.72 -6.50
N VAL A 105 2.04 -16.16 -6.93
CA VAL A 105 2.52 -16.04 -8.31
C VAL A 105 2.77 -17.44 -8.87
N ASP A 106 2.05 -17.80 -9.92
CA ASP A 106 2.28 -19.03 -10.67
C ASP A 106 3.36 -18.85 -11.74
N GLU A 107 3.74 -19.93 -12.42
CA GLU A 107 4.79 -19.92 -13.45
C GLU A 107 4.47 -18.93 -14.59
N ALA A 108 3.20 -18.71 -14.93
CA ALA A 108 2.79 -17.78 -15.97
C ALA A 108 3.00 -16.32 -15.55
N LEU A 109 2.65 -15.98 -14.30
CA LEU A 109 2.85 -14.64 -13.73
C LEU A 109 4.31 -14.30 -13.46
N MET A 110 5.18 -15.31 -13.27
CA MET A 110 6.62 -15.10 -13.04
C MET A 110 7.36 -14.46 -14.23
N SER A 111 6.72 -14.35 -15.40
CA SER A 111 7.27 -13.75 -16.62
C SER A 111 6.27 -12.86 -17.35
N ASP A 112 5.28 -12.33 -16.62
CA ASP A 112 4.25 -11.44 -17.16
C ASP A 112 4.06 -10.23 -16.21
N GLU A 113 4.90 -9.22 -16.40
CA GLU A 113 4.92 -7.97 -15.64
C GLU A 113 3.55 -7.31 -15.63
N LYS A 114 2.88 -7.29 -16.78
CA LYS A 114 1.59 -6.64 -16.93
C LYS A 114 0.51 -7.33 -16.09
N SER A 115 0.44 -8.65 -16.15
CA SER A 115 -0.58 -9.40 -15.40
C SER A 115 -0.39 -9.28 -13.89
N LEU A 116 0.85 -9.22 -13.39
CA LEU A 116 1.10 -8.96 -11.98
C LEU A 116 0.65 -7.54 -11.58
N LEU A 117 1.00 -6.52 -12.38
CA LEU A 117 0.59 -5.14 -12.11
C LEU A 117 -0.94 -4.96 -12.18
N ASP A 118 -1.60 -5.58 -13.15
CA ASP A 118 -3.08 -5.57 -13.23
C ASP A 118 -3.72 -6.21 -11.98
N ARG A 119 -3.11 -7.27 -11.44
CA ARG A 119 -3.54 -7.89 -10.19
C ARG A 119 -3.35 -6.97 -8.99
N MET A 120 -2.25 -6.20 -8.94
CA MET A 120 -1.99 -5.22 -7.88
C MET A 120 -3.00 -4.07 -7.92
N VAL A 121 -3.36 -3.57 -9.11
CA VAL A 121 -4.42 -2.56 -9.29
C VAL A 121 -5.78 -3.12 -8.91
N PHE A 122 -6.08 -4.35 -9.29
CA PHE A 122 -7.33 -5.01 -8.89
C PHE A 122 -7.44 -5.16 -7.38
N GLN A 123 -6.34 -5.53 -6.70
CA GLN A 123 -6.30 -5.59 -5.24
C GLN A 123 -6.53 -4.22 -4.61
N PHE A 124 -5.98 -3.14 -5.19
CA PHE A 124 -6.29 -1.78 -4.76
C PHE A 124 -7.80 -1.49 -4.81
N ASP A 125 -8.47 -1.83 -5.92
CA ASP A 125 -9.91 -1.61 -6.07
C ASP A 125 -10.75 -2.43 -5.07
N LEU A 126 -10.31 -3.65 -4.72
CA LEU A 126 -10.95 -4.45 -3.67
C LEU A 126 -10.84 -3.78 -2.31
N VAL A 127 -9.64 -3.36 -1.92
CA VAL A 127 -9.41 -2.66 -0.65
C VAL A 127 -10.12 -1.30 -0.62
N ALA A 128 -10.13 -0.58 -1.73
CA ALA A 128 -10.86 0.68 -1.84
C ALA A 128 -12.37 0.51 -1.63
N ALA A 129 -12.94 -0.60 -2.13
CA ALA A 129 -14.35 -0.93 -1.90
C ALA A 129 -14.62 -1.36 -0.44
N GLU A 130 -13.70 -2.13 0.16
CA GLU A 130 -13.81 -2.61 1.53
C GLU A 130 -13.71 -1.48 2.55
N THR A 131 -12.74 -0.57 2.36
CA THR A 131 -12.51 0.56 3.26
C THR A 131 -13.48 1.73 3.04
N GLY A 132 -14.12 1.81 1.87
CA GLY A 132 -14.95 2.92 1.45
C GLY A 132 -14.18 4.08 0.81
N LEU A 133 -12.92 3.89 0.43
CA LEU A 133 -12.09 4.91 -0.24
C LEU A 133 -12.75 5.41 -1.53
N ASN A 134 -13.42 4.53 -2.28
CA ASN A 134 -14.14 4.87 -3.52
C ASN A 134 -15.32 5.82 -3.30
N ASN A 135 -15.78 6.00 -2.06
CA ASN A 135 -16.86 6.90 -1.70
C ASN A 135 -16.62 7.51 -0.30
N PRO A 136 -15.62 8.40 -0.16
CA PRO A 136 -15.28 8.98 1.13
C PRO A 136 -16.45 9.69 1.79
N PRO A 137 -16.49 9.76 3.14
CA PRO A 137 -17.49 10.54 3.86
C PRO A 137 -17.55 11.99 3.36
N VAL A 138 -18.75 12.46 3.05
CA VAL A 138 -18.97 13.83 2.48
C VAL A 138 -18.45 14.91 3.43
N GLU A 139 -18.46 14.65 4.73
CA GLU A 139 -17.98 15.56 5.77
C GLU A 139 -16.48 15.85 5.68
N LEU A 140 -15.71 14.96 5.05
CA LEU A 140 -14.28 15.16 4.84
C LEU A 140 -14.00 16.14 3.69
N GLY A 141 -14.94 16.31 2.75
CA GLY A 141 -14.83 17.26 1.65
C GLY A 141 -13.72 16.97 0.65
N ILE A 142 -13.27 15.72 0.57
CA ILE A 142 -12.13 15.27 -0.25
C ILE A 142 -12.53 14.18 -1.22
N THR A 143 -11.76 14.04 -2.28
CA THR A 143 -11.92 13.01 -3.31
C THR A 143 -11.23 11.69 -2.91
N PRO A 144 -11.57 10.56 -3.54
CA PRO A 144 -10.85 9.29 -3.35
C PRO A 144 -9.32 9.41 -3.54
N TYR A 145 -8.90 10.22 -4.51
CA TYR A 145 -7.48 10.43 -4.76
C TYR A 145 -6.79 11.22 -3.64
N GLU A 146 -7.44 12.22 -3.08
CA GLU A 146 -6.92 12.97 -1.94
C GLU A 146 -6.86 12.10 -0.67
N VAL A 147 -7.79 11.14 -0.52
CA VAL A 147 -7.68 10.11 0.53
C VAL A 147 -6.41 9.29 0.35
N LEU A 148 -6.11 8.85 -0.87
CA LEU A 148 -4.89 8.09 -1.17
C LEU A 148 -3.62 8.91 -0.86
N ILE A 149 -3.61 10.21 -1.20
CA ILE A 149 -2.52 11.10 -0.83
C ILE A 149 -2.35 11.14 0.69
N ILE A 150 -3.43 11.42 1.44
CA ILE A 150 -3.36 11.46 2.91
C ILE A 150 -2.89 10.12 3.48
N ALA A 151 -3.39 9.01 2.95
CA ALA A 151 -2.99 7.68 3.41
C ALA A 151 -1.49 7.45 3.22
N SER A 152 -0.92 7.88 2.07
CA SER A 152 0.52 7.77 1.83
C SER A 152 1.36 8.64 2.77
N LEU A 153 0.85 9.81 3.15
CA LEU A 153 1.50 10.66 4.16
C LEU A 153 1.47 10.00 5.54
N ILE A 154 0.33 9.41 5.94
CA ILE A 154 0.19 8.71 7.21
C ILE A 154 1.11 7.49 7.28
N GLU A 155 1.26 6.76 6.18
CA GLU A 155 2.11 5.57 6.11
C GLU A 155 3.55 5.90 6.46
N GLU A 156 4.08 7.01 5.95
CA GLU A 156 5.46 7.45 6.18
C GLU A 156 5.70 8.08 7.56
N GLU A 157 4.65 8.51 8.26
CA GLU A 157 4.77 9.26 9.52
C GLU A 157 4.76 8.38 10.76
N THR A 158 4.15 7.20 10.71
CA THR A 158 4.07 6.35 11.90
C THR A 158 3.89 4.87 11.63
N ALA A 159 4.66 4.05 12.35
CA ALA A 159 4.42 2.62 12.47
C ALA A 159 3.36 2.27 13.54
N LEU A 160 2.97 3.24 14.40
CA LEU A 160 2.06 3.00 15.52
C LEU A 160 0.61 3.10 15.07
N SER A 161 -0.10 1.98 15.13
CA SER A 161 -1.50 1.89 14.69
C SER A 161 -2.42 2.88 15.40
N GLU A 162 -2.20 3.12 16.69
CA GLU A 162 -2.99 4.04 17.53
C GLU A 162 -2.78 5.52 17.21
N GLU A 163 -1.77 5.86 16.44
CA GLU A 163 -1.46 7.25 16.06
C GLU A 163 -1.94 7.65 14.68
N ARG A 164 -2.15 6.69 13.76
CA ARG A 164 -2.56 6.97 12.37
C ARG A 164 -3.77 7.91 12.28
N ASN A 165 -4.84 7.64 13.06
CA ASN A 165 -6.04 8.48 13.06
C ASN A 165 -5.79 9.90 13.63
N LYS A 166 -4.82 10.07 14.53
CA LYS A 166 -4.44 11.39 15.06
C LYS A 166 -3.62 12.18 14.05
N ILE A 167 -2.69 11.52 13.35
CA ILE A 167 -1.92 12.12 12.25
C ILE A 167 -2.87 12.56 11.14
N ALA A 168 -3.82 11.68 10.75
CA ALA A 168 -4.89 12.07 9.83
C ALA A 168 -5.60 13.34 10.29
N ARG A 169 -5.97 13.45 11.57
CA ARG A 169 -6.63 14.64 12.10
C ARG A 169 -5.76 15.90 12.00
N VAL A 170 -4.47 15.81 12.28
CA VAL A 170 -3.55 16.95 12.13
C VAL A 170 -3.50 17.40 10.67
N ILE A 171 -3.41 16.46 9.72
CA ILE A 171 -3.41 16.78 8.28
C ILE A 171 -4.68 17.54 7.91
N TYR A 172 -5.87 17.03 8.26
CA TYR A 172 -7.14 17.71 7.99
C TYR A 172 -7.22 19.09 8.64
N ASN A 173 -6.85 19.20 9.91
CA ASN A 173 -6.89 20.48 10.62
C ASN A 173 -5.98 21.54 9.98
N ARG A 174 -4.80 21.14 9.48
CA ARG A 174 -3.88 22.03 8.75
C ARG A 174 -4.45 22.43 7.40
N LEU A 175 -5.04 21.48 6.63
CA LEU A 175 -5.70 21.78 5.36
C LEU A 175 -6.84 22.78 5.54
N GLU A 176 -7.72 22.58 6.53
CA GLU A 176 -8.82 23.49 6.85
C GLU A 176 -8.34 24.90 7.20
N LYS A 177 -7.16 25.01 7.81
CA LYS A 177 -6.54 26.31 8.22
C LYS A 177 -5.62 26.89 7.15
N ASN A 178 -5.49 26.27 5.97
CA ASN A 178 -4.53 26.65 4.93
C ASN A 178 -3.10 26.73 5.48
N MET A 179 -2.73 25.81 6.35
CA MET A 179 -1.37 25.66 6.87
C MET A 179 -0.58 24.68 6.00
N PRO A 180 0.73 24.90 5.80
CA PRO A 180 1.62 23.89 5.23
C PRO A 180 1.55 22.59 6.02
N LEU A 181 1.56 21.44 5.34
CA LEU A 181 1.52 20.14 6.04
C LEU A 181 2.82 19.85 6.78
N GLY A 182 3.96 20.30 6.24
CA GLY A 182 5.27 20.24 6.91
C GLY A 182 5.74 18.81 7.18
N ILE A 183 5.49 17.91 6.25
CA ILE A 183 5.79 16.47 6.34
C ILE A 183 7.12 16.20 5.63
N ASP A 184 8.13 15.78 6.37
CA ASP A 184 9.51 15.60 5.86
C ASP A 184 9.63 14.48 4.84
N ALA A 185 8.83 13.44 4.95
CA ALA A 185 8.76 12.36 3.97
C ALA A 185 8.44 12.87 2.55
N THR A 186 7.71 13.99 2.43
CA THR A 186 7.44 14.60 1.11
C THR A 186 8.68 15.22 0.48
N ILE A 187 9.64 15.66 1.29
CA ILE A 187 10.94 16.18 0.84
C ILE A 187 11.82 15.00 0.41
N ILE A 188 11.89 13.95 1.22
CA ILE A 188 12.61 12.71 0.91
C ILE A 188 12.14 12.18 -0.45
N TYR A 189 10.83 12.08 -0.64
CA TYR A 189 10.23 11.68 -1.92
C TYR A 189 10.64 12.62 -3.08
N ALA A 190 10.59 13.93 -2.87
CA ALA A 190 10.98 14.93 -3.88
C ALA A 190 12.45 14.82 -4.29
N LEU A 191 13.30 14.36 -3.40
CA LEU A 191 14.74 14.17 -3.63
C LEU A 191 15.08 12.77 -4.19
N GLY A 192 14.08 11.91 -4.39
CA GLY A 192 14.22 10.65 -5.11
C GLY A 192 14.66 9.46 -4.26
N GLY A 193 14.36 9.44 -2.95
CA GLY A 193 14.52 8.23 -2.17
C GLY A 193 15.02 8.41 -0.74
N ASP A 194 15.22 7.28 -0.07
CA ASP A 194 15.60 7.17 1.34
C ASP A 194 16.98 7.76 1.61
N ARG A 195 17.02 8.88 2.32
CA ARG A 195 18.21 9.60 2.72
C ARG A 195 17.96 10.45 3.96
N GLU A 196 19.01 10.68 4.73
CA GLU A 196 18.93 11.67 5.80
C GLU A 196 18.80 13.08 5.21
N LEU A 197 17.84 13.85 5.74
CA LEU A 197 17.65 15.24 5.34
C LEU A 197 18.70 16.14 5.98
N THR A 198 19.19 17.08 5.19
CA THR A 198 20.00 18.20 5.66
C THR A 198 19.13 19.46 5.74
N LEU A 199 19.58 20.47 6.49
CA LEU A 199 18.87 21.76 6.57
C LEU A 199 18.67 22.41 5.20
N SER A 200 19.59 22.22 4.26
CA SER A 200 19.47 22.75 2.90
C SER A 200 18.44 22.00 2.05
N ASP A 201 18.11 20.76 2.41
CA ASP A 201 17.10 19.97 1.70
C ASP A 201 15.67 20.45 2.02
N LEU A 202 15.47 21.10 3.19
CA LEU A 202 14.16 21.58 3.62
C LEU A 202 13.60 22.66 2.69
N ASP A 203 14.47 23.39 1.98
CA ASP A 203 14.09 24.49 1.07
C ASP A 203 14.07 24.02 -0.41
N VAL A 204 13.99 22.70 -0.66
CA VAL A 204 13.96 22.19 -2.04
C VAL A 204 12.77 22.75 -2.81
N ASP A 205 13.03 23.31 -4.00
CA ASP A 205 11.99 23.80 -4.91
C ASP A 205 11.29 22.62 -5.60
N SER A 206 10.26 22.12 -4.96
CA SER A 206 9.46 20.99 -5.45
C SER A 206 7.97 21.21 -5.11
N PRO A 207 7.07 20.90 -6.03
CA PRO A 207 5.64 20.91 -5.73
C PRO A 207 5.23 19.89 -4.66
N SER A 208 6.08 18.91 -4.35
CA SER A 208 5.88 17.96 -3.26
C SER A 208 6.38 18.47 -1.91
N ASN A 209 7.14 19.57 -1.86
CA ASN A 209 7.61 20.11 -0.58
C ASN A 209 6.48 20.74 0.23
N THR A 210 5.88 19.96 1.12
CA THR A 210 4.75 20.42 1.96
C THR A 210 5.15 21.36 3.10
N ARG A 211 6.43 21.73 3.25
CA ARG A 211 6.86 22.84 4.13
C ARG A 211 6.65 24.19 3.47
N GLU A 212 6.82 24.27 2.14
CA GLU A 212 6.71 25.48 1.35
C GLU A 212 5.36 25.63 0.65
N VAL A 213 4.79 24.49 0.20
CA VAL A 213 3.52 24.46 -0.54
C VAL A 213 2.36 24.18 0.41
N VAL A 214 1.33 25.01 0.36
CA VAL A 214 0.08 24.81 1.09
C VAL A 214 -0.84 23.87 0.31
N GLY A 215 -1.46 22.94 1.00
CA GLY A 215 -2.37 21.95 0.41
C GLY A 215 -1.72 20.59 0.21
N PHE A 216 -2.29 19.80 -0.68
CA PHE A 216 -1.79 18.46 -0.99
C PHE A 216 -0.53 18.48 -1.86
N PRO A 217 0.40 17.55 -1.68
CA PRO A 217 1.37 17.25 -2.71
C PRO A 217 0.64 16.77 -3.98
N PRO A 218 1.24 16.86 -5.17
CA PRO A 218 0.58 16.51 -6.43
C PRO A 218 0.24 15.04 -6.58
N THR A 219 0.93 14.17 -5.83
CA THR A 219 0.77 12.70 -5.87
C THR A 219 0.86 12.13 -4.47
N PRO A 220 0.39 10.88 -4.24
CA PRO A 220 0.89 10.07 -3.14
C PRO A 220 2.42 10.04 -3.16
N ILE A 221 3.05 9.75 -2.05
CA ILE A 221 4.51 9.65 -1.92
C ILE A 221 5.01 8.22 -1.72
N SER A 222 4.08 7.29 -1.50
CA SER A 222 4.34 5.86 -1.33
C SER A 222 3.05 5.06 -1.56
N ALA A 223 3.15 3.73 -1.52
CA ALA A 223 2.02 2.81 -1.54
C ALA A 223 1.52 2.54 -0.11
N PRO A 224 0.40 3.14 0.32
CA PRO A 224 -0.09 2.95 1.68
C PRO A 224 -0.78 1.61 1.85
N GLY A 225 -0.68 1.05 3.06
CA GLY A 225 -1.46 -0.11 3.48
C GLY A 225 -2.91 0.24 3.82
N GLN A 226 -3.73 -0.81 4.00
CA GLN A 226 -5.15 -0.67 4.33
C GLN A 226 -5.37 0.18 5.61
N ALA A 227 -4.54 -0.01 6.63
CA ALA A 227 -4.67 0.68 7.91
C ALA A 227 -4.51 2.21 7.78
N SER A 228 -3.62 2.67 6.90
CA SER A 228 -3.43 4.10 6.63
C SER A 228 -4.57 4.68 5.79
N ILE A 229 -5.15 3.90 4.86
CA ILE A 229 -6.37 4.27 4.13
C ILE A 229 -7.55 4.42 5.10
N GLU A 230 -7.76 3.45 5.98
CA GLU A 230 -8.81 3.51 7.00
C GLU A 230 -8.65 4.70 7.95
N ALA A 231 -7.41 5.02 8.33
CA ALA A 231 -7.12 6.18 9.17
C ALA A 231 -7.39 7.51 8.46
N ALA A 232 -7.07 7.62 7.17
CA ALA A 232 -7.39 8.78 6.35
C ALA A 232 -8.91 9.01 6.24
N LEU A 233 -9.69 7.93 6.16
CA LEU A 233 -11.16 7.98 6.10
C LEU A 233 -11.81 8.23 7.47
N ASN A 234 -11.12 7.93 8.57
CA ASN A 234 -11.64 8.00 9.93
C ASN A 234 -10.71 8.80 10.85
N PRO A 235 -10.45 10.09 10.56
CA PRO A 235 -9.58 10.89 11.42
C PRO A 235 -10.12 10.99 12.84
N ALA A 236 -9.23 10.96 13.84
CA ALA A 236 -9.61 11.12 15.23
C ALA A 236 -10.30 12.47 15.49
N VAL A 237 -11.04 12.57 16.58
CA VAL A 237 -11.61 13.85 17.03
C VAL A 237 -10.57 14.60 17.85
N GLY A 238 -10.23 15.83 17.46
CA GLY A 238 -9.28 16.67 18.17
C GLY A 238 -8.89 17.92 17.37
N ASP A 239 -8.26 18.86 18.07
CA ASP A 239 -7.87 20.16 17.49
C ASP A 239 -6.35 20.25 17.25
N TRP A 240 -5.64 19.11 17.25
CA TRP A 240 -4.19 19.08 17.10
C TRP A 240 -3.74 19.67 15.77
N LEU A 241 -2.67 20.45 15.83
CA LEU A 241 -2.03 21.07 14.67
C LEU A 241 -0.57 20.62 14.50
N PHE A 242 0.00 20.07 15.57
CA PHE A 242 1.40 19.69 15.60
C PHE A 242 1.55 18.34 16.28
N TYR A 243 2.60 17.62 15.89
CA TYR A 243 3.09 16.44 16.58
C TYR A 243 4.61 16.37 16.46
N VAL A 244 5.25 15.78 17.44
CA VAL A 244 6.68 15.55 17.45
C VAL A 244 6.97 14.26 18.21
N ARG A 245 7.96 13.52 17.77
CA ARG A 245 8.38 12.29 18.41
C ARG A 245 8.92 12.60 19.81
N THR A 246 8.33 11.99 20.84
CA THR A 246 8.78 12.15 22.21
C THR A 246 9.16 10.84 22.88
N ASP A 247 8.79 9.73 22.28
CA ASP A 247 9.20 8.35 22.53
C ASP A 247 9.49 8.04 24.00
N ASN A 248 8.44 8.06 24.80
CA ASN A 248 8.58 7.92 26.24
C ASN A 248 9.12 6.56 26.71
N PHE A 249 9.18 5.53 25.82
CA PHE A 249 9.59 4.18 26.21
C PHE A 249 10.19 3.36 25.05
N GLY A 250 10.82 3.98 24.04
CA GLY A 250 11.35 3.27 22.87
C GLY A 250 10.26 2.76 21.92
N THR A 251 9.08 3.40 21.94
CA THR A 251 7.92 3.01 21.14
C THR A 251 7.80 3.75 19.81
N GLY A 252 8.55 4.84 19.63
CA GLY A 252 8.40 5.75 18.48
C GLY A 252 7.21 6.70 18.60
N SER A 253 6.60 6.84 19.79
CA SER A 253 5.36 7.60 19.99
C SER A 253 5.55 9.12 19.91
N HIS A 254 4.47 9.80 19.48
CA HIS A 254 4.42 11.25 19.33
C HIS A 254 3.60 11.93 20.42
N THR A 255 3.98 13.17 20.74
CA THR A 255 3.14 14.10 21.49
C THR A 255 2.41 15.00 20.49
N PHE A 256 1.08 15.04 20.61
CA PHE A 256 0.18 15.83 19.78
C PHE A 256 -0.23 17.10 20.51
N THR A 257 -0.06 18.27 19.88
CA THR A 257 -0.34 19.57 20.51
C THR A 257 -1.20 20.46 19.61
N VAL A 258 -1.89 21.42 20.24
CA VAL A 258 -2.77 22.39 19.56
C VAL A 258 -2.05 23.72 19.34
N THR A 259 -1.18 24.12 20.26
CA THR A 259 -0.46 25.39 20.19
C THR A 259 1.00 25.20 19.84
N GLU A 260 1.58 26.22 19.21
CA GLU A 260 3.00 26.24 18.88
C GLU A 260 3.86 26.28 20.17
N ALA A 261 3.37 26.89 21.24
CA ALA A 261 4.07 26.93 22.53
C ALA A 261 4.24 25.52 23.11
N ASP A 262 3.15 24.74 23.17
CA ASP A 262 3.19 23.36 23.65
C ASP A 262 4.04 22.47 22.72
N PHE A 263 4.00 22.73 21.41
CA PHE A 263 4.84 22.03 20.44
C PHE A 263 6.32 22.28 20.73
N ASN A 264 6.72 23.54 20.92
CA ASN A 264 8.11 23.89 21.21
C ASN A 264 8.60 23.26 22.53
N GLU A 265 7.74 23.13 23.54
CA GLU A 265 8.08 22.38 24.76
C GLU A 265 8.31 20.89 24.45
N ALA A 266 7.46 20.28 23.63
CA ALA A 266 7.61 18.87 23.22
C ALA A 266 8.85 18.66 22.34
N VAL A 267 9.21 19.61 21.49
CA VAL A 267 10.46 19.59 20.71
C VAL A 267 11.69 19.59 21.61
N GLN A 268 11.69 20.35 22.72
CA GLN A 268 12.79 20.31 23.69
C GLN A 268 12.96 18.91 24.29
N VAL A 269 11.87 18.24 24.61
CA VAL A 269 11.91 16.84 25.11
C VAL A 269 12.50 15.90 24.03
N CYS A 270 12.15 16.10 22.78
CA CYS A 270 12.67 15.32 21.65
C CYS A 270 14.19 15.51 21.50
N ILE A 271 14.66 16.76 21.58
CA ILE A 271 16.09 17.11 21.49
C ILE A 271 16.85 16.51 22.69
N GLU A 272 16.34 16.68 23.93
CA GLU A 272 16.99 16.16 25.14
C GLU A 272 17.14 14.64 25.12
N ARG A 273 16.28 13.94 24.38
CA ARG A 273 16.29 12.48 24.22
C ARG A 273 17.02 11.99 22.97
N ASP A 274 17.53 12.90 22.15
CA ASP A 274 18.23 12.59 20.88
C ASP A 274 17.37 11.73 19.95
N LEU A 275 16.12 12.14 19.72
CA LEU A 275 15.13 11.41 18.91
C LEU A 275 15.08 11.87 17.43
N GLY A 276 16.04 12.67 16.99
CA GLY A 276 16.12 13.15 15.61
C GLY A 276 15.24 14.37 15.30
N CYS A 277 14.98 15.20 16.30
CA CYS A 277 14.26 16.46 16.15
C CYS A 277 15.23 17.63 16.19
N GLY A 278 15.64 18.14 15.06
CA GLY A 278 16.54 19.32 15.04
C GLY A 278 16.81 19.78 13.63
#